data_0f6b01162572891899490ecc564d0ffe
#
_entry.id   0f6b01162572891899490ecc564d0ffe
#
_cell.length_a   1.000
_cell.length_b   1.000
_cell.length_c   1.000
_cell.angle_alpha   90.00
_cell.angle_beta   90.00
_cell.angle_gamma   90.00
#
_symmetry.space_group_name_H-M   'P 1'
#
loop_
_entity.id
_entity.type
_entity.pdbx_description
1 polymer ?
#
loop_
_entity_poly.entity_id
_entity_poly.type
_entity_poly.pdbx_seq_one_letter_code
_entity_poly.pdbx_strand_id
1 'polypeptide(L)'
;MNRRNFLLAGSAVAAIAAAVPAARAAEGDGTPMQFMPKTPKDANPLDNDIGKYPKCPYCGMDRKQYHFSRHLIHYSDDLVDGTCSLHCAAISLSLNLDRVPKAIYAPDNGSGLEIKPLTNAEQAFYVIGGDHKPVMSKTPKTSFAAKVAAEAAKGTGEVVDFDKALMLSYMSMADDTKMIRMRREERRRAMQHKGH
;
A
#
# COMPACT_ATOMS: atom_id res chain seq x y z
N MET A 1 -24.16 78.52 30.18
CA MET A 1 -22.69 78.43 29.96
C MET A 1 -22.11 77.55 31.01
N ASN A 2 -21.67 76.38 30.70
CA ASN A 2 -20.46 75.73 31.11
C ASN A 2 -20.53 74.24 30.69
N ARG A 3 -19.79 73.94 29.64
CA ARG A 3 -19.41 72.61 29.25
C ARG A 3 -18.40 72.13 30.29
N ARG A 4 -18.65 70.99 30.93
CA ARG A 4 -17.68 70.07 31.54
C ARG A 4 -18.42 69.20 32.52
N ASN A 5 -18.59 68.01 32.19
CA ASN A 5 -18.41 66.78 33.01
C ASN A 5 -19.20 65.64 32.36
N PHE A 6 -18.64 65.15 31.26
CA PHE A 6 -19.02 63.84 30.76
C PHE A 6 -18.08 62.85 31.44
N LEU A 7 -18.54 62.37 32.57
CA LEU A 7 -17.80 61.37 33.33
C LEU A 7 -17.92 60.01 32.65
N LEU A 8 -16.78 59.49 32.28
CA LEU A 8 -16.43 58.18 31.84
C LEU A 8 -17.08 57.09 32.71
N ALA A 9 -18.10 56.39 32.17
CA ALA A 9 -18.47 55.07 32.63
C ALA A 9 -17.69 54.07 31.75
N GLY A 10 -16.50 53.73 32.19
CA GLY A 10 -15.69 52.71 31.59
C GLY A 10 -16.26 51.33 31.90
N SER A 11 -17.03 50.75 30.96
CA SER A 11 -17.40 49.34 31.04
C SER A 11 -16.19 48.49 30.69
N ALA A 12 -15.57 47.91 31.70
CA ALA A 12 -14.56 46.90 31.52
C ALA A 12 -15.21 45.63 30.97
N VAL A 13 -15.15 45.48 29.67
CA VAL A 13 -15.44 44.19 29.02
C VAL A 13 -14.25 43.28 29.30
N ALA A 14 -14.39 42.42 30.30
CA ALA A 14 -13.46 41.32 30.49
C ALA A 14 -13.58 40.36 29.32
N ALA A 15 -12.66 40.45 28.37
CA ALA A 15 -12.50 39.46 27.33
C ALA A 15 -12.03 38.13 27.96
N ILE A 16 -12.96 37.24 28.23
CA ILE A 16 -12.64 35.85 28.52
C ILE A 16 -12.08 35.26 27.21
N ALA A 17 -10.77 35.28 27.07
CA ALA A 17 -10.07 34.51 26.08
C ALA A 17 -10.29 33.03 26.42
N ALA A 18 -11.32 32.42 25.86
CA ALA A 18 -11.44 30.98 25.86
C ALA A 18 -10.18 30.43 25.18
N ALA A 19 -9.24 29.92 25.94
CA ALA A 19 -8.12 29.16 25.44
C ALA A 19 -8.72 27.90 24.80
N VAL A 20 -8.94 27.97 23.48
CA VAL A 20 -9.18 26.75 22.67
C VAL A 20 -7.93 25.91 22.87
N PRO A 21 -8.01 24.70 23.46
CA PRO A 21 -6.85 23.85 23.55
C PRO A 21 -6.42 23.63 22.09
N ALA A 22 -5.22 24.09 21.74
CA ALA A 22 -4.61 23.74 20.47
C ALA A 22 -4.60 22.21 20.44
N ALA A 23 -5.44 21.63 19.58
CA ALA A 23 -5.38 20.21 19.33
C ALA A 23 -3.92 19.95 18.92
N ARG A 24 -3.16 19.33 19.81
CA ARG A 24 -1.84 18.81 19.45
C ARG A 24 -2.12 17.87 18.30
N ALA A 25 -1.72 18.26 17.10
CA ALA A 25 -1.61 17.33 16.00
C ALA A 25 -0.82 16.14 16.54
N ALA A 26 -1.40 14.96 16.51
CA ALA A 26 -0.68 13.75 16.85
C ALA A 26 0.63 13.81 16.06
N GLU A 27 1.77 13.63 16.76
CA GLU A 27 3.08 13.56 16.12
C GLU A 27 3.06 12.33 15.20
N GLY A 28 2.57 12.51 13.97
CA GLY A 28 2.55 11.53 12.91
C GLY A 28 3.71 11.80 11.97
N ASP A 29 4.05 10.82 11.17
CA ASP A 29 5.05 10.91 10.11
C ASP A 29 4.61 11.74 8.89
N GLY A 30 3.48 12.45 8.98
CA GLY A 30 2.87 13.22 7.88
C GLY A 30 1.88 12.42 7.03
N THR A 31 1.82 11.10 7.17
CA THR A 31 0.84 10.27 6.43
C THR A 31 -0.59 10.56 6.90
N PRO A 32 -1.51 10.95 6.01
CA PRO A 32 -2.91 11.15 6.38
C PRO A 32 -3.53 9.88 6.96
N MET A 33 -4.29 10.02 8.06
CA MET A 33 -4.89 8.91 8.81
C MET A 33 -5.69 7.90 7.97
N GLN A 34 -6.32 8.35 6.89
CA GLN A 34 -7.09 7.47 6.00
C GLN A 34 -6.20 6.50 5.19
N PHE A 35 -4.91 6.79 5.06
CA PHE A 35 -3.95 5.97 4.30
C PHE A 35 -3.08 5.10 5.18
N MET A 36 -3.07 5.34 6.48
CA MET A 36 -2.34 4.49 7.42
C MET A 36 -2.88 3.06 7.41
N PRO A 37 -2.01 2.05 7.52
CA PRO A 37 -2.45 0.67 7.72
C PRO A 37 -3.40 0.55 8.90
N LYS A 38 -4.54 -0.13 8.71
CA LYS A 38 -5.64 -0.20 9.70
C LYS A 38 -5.59 -1.45 10.57
N THR A 39 -4.58 -2.27 10.39
CA THR A 39 -4.33 -3.46 11.21
C THR A 39 -3.62 -3.07 12.51
N PRO A 40 -3.78 -3.86 13.59
CA PRO A 40 -2.98 -3.67 14.80
C PRO A 40 -1.48 -3.75 14.47
N LYS A 41 -0.65 -3.12 15.31
CA LYS A 41 0.81 -3.25 15.25
C LYS A 41 1.23 -4.70 15.37
N ASP A 42 2.18 -5.14 14.55
CA ASP A 42 2.66 -6.52 14.52
C ASP A 42 4.18 -6.54 14.30
N ALA A 43 4.90 -6.89 15.35
CA ALA A 43 6.35 -6.97 15.32
C ALA A 43 6.85 -8.20 14.55
N ASN A 44 6.00 -9.22 14.34
CA ASN A 44 6.33 -10.47 13.65
C ASN A 44 5.37 -10.74 12.47
N PRO A 45 5.33 -9.87 11.45
CA PRO A 45 4.31 -9.91 10.41
C PRO A 45 4.41 -11.12 9.47
N LEU A 46 5.54 -11.82 9.44
CA LEU A 46 5.72 -13.02 8.61
C LEU A 46 5.00 -14.25 9.21
N ASP A 47 4.79 -14.28 10.52
CA ASP A 47 4.11 -15.40 11.16
C ASP A 47 2.64 -15.42 10.73
N ASN A 48 2.26 -16.43 9.96
CA ASN A 48 0.90 -16.60 9.45
C ASN A 48 0.37 -15.34 8.72
N ASP A 49 1.19 -14.76 7.84
CA ASP A 49 0.89 -13.51 7.12
C ASP A 49 -0.44 -13.54 6.38
N ILE A 50 -0.81 -14.67 5.79
CA ILE A 50 -2.10 -14.81 5.08
C ILE A 50 -3.28 -14.84 6.06
N GLY A 51 -3.12 -15.47 7.22
CA GLY A 51 -4.16 -15.51 8.25
C GLY A 51 -4.42 -14.14 8.88
N LYS A 52 -3.34 -13.40 9.17
CA LYS A 52 -3.42 -12.04 9.74
C LYS A 52 -3.89 -10.99 8.72
N TYR A 53 -3.45 -11.11 7.46
CA TYR A 53 -3.71 -10.15 6.38
C TYR A 53 -4.36 -10.87 5.18
N PRO A 54 -5.58 -11.40 5.30
CA PRO A 54 -6.16 -12.28 4.26
C PRO A 54 -6.55 -11.54 2.98
N LYS A 55 -6.81 -10.23 3.08
CA LYS A 55 -7.27 -9.39 1.95
C LYS A 55 -6.36 -8.20 1.75
N CYS A 56 -6.12 -7.86 0.48
CA CYS A 56 -5.41 -6.64 0.11
C CYS A 56 -6.25 -5.39 0.47
N PRO A 57 -5.74 -4.43 1.28
CA PRO A 57 -6.52 -3.27 1.72
C PRO A 57 -6.89 -2.32 0.57
N TYR A 58 -6.14 -2.34 -0.53
CA TYR A 58 -6.35 -1.43 -1.68
C TYR A 58 -7.35 -1.96 -2.71
N CYS A 59 -7.43 -3.26 -2.92
CA CYS A 59 -8.25 -3.82 -3.99
C CYS A 59 -9.19 -4.96 -3.55
N GLY A 60 -9.08 -5.44 -2.30
CA GLY A 60 -9.92 -6.50 -1.73
C GLY A 60 -9.58 -7.92 -2.19
N MET A 61 -8.54 -8.10 -3.01
CA MET A 61 -8.15 -9.43 -3.51
C MET A 61 -7.65 -10.34 -2.39
N ASP A 62 -7.99 -11.61 -2.46
CA ASP A 62 -7.58 -12.64 -1.52
C ASP A 62 -6.09 -12.96 -1.64
N ARG A 63 -5.31 -12.79 -0.56
CA ARG A 63 -3.87 -12.99 -0.58
C ARG A 63 -3.47 -14.45 -0.61
N LYS A 64 -4.32 -15.37 -0.16
CA LYS A 64 -4.09 -16.81 -0.32
C LYS A 64 -4.22 -17.22 -1.79
N GLN A 65 -5.26 -16.75 -2.47
CA GLN A 65 -5.45 -17.00 -3.92
C GLN A 65 -4.31 -16.41 -4.76
N TYR A 66 -3.74 -15.28 -4.35
CA TYR A 66 -2.66 -14.59 -5.05
C TYR A 66 -1.33 -14.68 -4.30
N HIS A 67 -1.10 -15.81 -3.60
CA HIS A 67 0.11 -16.05 -2.80
C HIS A 67 1.41 -15.88 -3.60
N PHE A 68 1.39 -16.15 -4.91
CA PHE A 68 2.53 -16.09 -5.82
C PHE A 68 2.92 -14.65 -6.23
N SER A 69 2.11 -13.65 -5.88
CA SER A 69 2.38 -12.23 -6.18
C SER A 69 2.20 -11.31 -4.97
N ARG A 70 1.74 -11.85 -3.81
CA ARG A 70 1.49 -11.04 -2.62
C ARG A 70 2.76 -10.40 -2.09
N HIS A 71 2.64 -9.18 -1.59
CA HIS A 71 3.71 -8.50 -0.87
C HIS A 71 3.26 -8.20 0.56
N LEU A 72 4.24 -7.92 1.43
CA LEU A 72 4.01 -7.50 2.80
C LEU A 72 4.97 -6.36 3.11
N ILE A 73 4.45 -5.22 3.54
CA ILE A 73 5.25 -4.06 3.91
C ILE A 73 5.15 -3.91 5.42
N HIS A 74 6.28 -4.01 6.11
CA HIS A 74 6.41 -3.81 7.54
C HIS A 74 7.02 -2.44 7.77
N TYR A 75 6.28 -1.51 8.32
CA TYR A 75 6.73 -0.16 8.60
C TYR A 75 7.46 -0.05 9.93
N SER A 76 8.22 1.03 10.11
CA SER A 76 9.07 1.27 11.29
C SER A 76 8.30 1.37 12.61
N ASP A 77 7.02 1.66 12.58
CA ASP A 77 6.11 1.73 13.72
C ASP A 77 5.33 0.41 13.96
N ASP A 78 5.77 -0.68 13.33
CA ASP A 78 5.17 -2.01 13.36
C ASP A 78 3.75 -2.10 12.74
N LEU A 79 3.29 -1.08 12.03
CA LEU A 79 2.13 -1.21 11.16
C LEU A 79 2.48 -2.01 9.89
N VAL A 80 1.51 -2.73 9.35
CA VAL A 80 1.73 -3.69 8.27
C VAL A 80 0.68 -3.55 7.19
N ASP A 81 1.12 -3.51 5.92
CA ASP A 81 0.25 -3.63 4.76
C ASP A 81 0.49 -4.96 4.02
N GLY A 82 -0.50 -5.84 4.07
CA GLY A 82 -0.52 -7.06 3.27
C GLY A 82 -1.18 -6.83 1.91
N THR A 83 -0.39 -6.74 0.85
CA THR A 83 -0.89 -6.46 -0.50
C THR A 83 -0.95 -7.74 -1.37
N CYS A 84 -1.72 -7.71 -2.46
CA CYS A 84 -1.87 -8.86 -3.36
C CYS A 84 -0.84 -8.88 -4.49
N SER A 85 -0.11 -7.80 -4.70
CA SER A 85 0.84 -7.66 -5.81
C SER A 85 1.78 -6.49 -5.59
N LEU A 86 2.86 -6.41 -6.37
CA LEU A 86 3.78 -5.27 -6.39
C LEU A 86 3.07 -3.97 -6.80
N HIS A 87 2.03 -4.02 -7.66
CA HIS A 87 1.20 -2.85 -7.99
C HIS A 87 0.55 -2.26 -6.73
N CYS A 88 -0.07 -3.09 -5.89
CA CYS A 88 -0.69 -2.61 -4.65
C CYS A 88 0.35 -2.23 -3.58
N ALA A 89 1.53 -2.87 -3.58
CA ALA A 89 2.65 -2.44 -2.73
C ALA A 89 3.14 -1.04 -3.14
N ALA A 90 3.26 -0.77 -4.44
CA ALA A 90 3.58 0.57 -4.95
C ALA A 90 2.55 1.64 -4.51
N ILE A 91 1.25 1.29 -4.47
CA ILE A 91 0.22 2.18 -3.94
C ILE A 91 0.45 2.45 -2.45
N SER A 92 0.69 1.40 -1.63
CA SER A 92 0.98 1.54 -0.21
C SER A 92 2.14 2.48 0.05
N LEU A 93 3.27 2.25 -0.64
CA LEU A 93 4.48 3.07 -0.51
C LEU A 93 4.25 4.52 -0.96
N SER A 94 3.43 4.76 -1.99
CA SER A 94 3.09 6.11 -2.46
C SER A 94 2.20 6.89 -1.50
N LEU A 95 1.35 6.21 -0.75
CA LEU A 95 0.44 6.84 0.22
C LEU A 95 1.11 7.09 1.57
N ASN A 96 2.17 6.36 1.89
CA ASN A 96 2.91 6.41 3.15
C ASN A 96 4.33 6.95 2.91
N LEU A 97 4.46 8.10 2.22
CA LEU A 97 5.76 8.67 1.81
C LEU A 97 6.69 8.97 2.99
N ASP A 98 6.13 9.45 4.09
CA ASP A 98 6.90 9.82 5.28
C ASP A 98 7.11 8.64 6.25
N ARG A 99 6.41 7.52 6.00
CA ARG A 99 6.52 6.30 6.78
C ARG A 99 7.60 5.39 6.20
N VAL A 100 8.66 5.17 6.96
CA VAL A 100 9.80 4.37 6.52
C VAL A 100 9.46 2.88 6.59
N PRO A 101 9.58 2.11 5.49
CA PRO A 101 9.53 0.66 5.56
C PRO A 101 10.71 0.10 6.37
N LYS A 102 10.44 -0.72 7.36
CA LYS A 102 11.44 -1.51 8.10
C LYS A 102 11.89 -2.69 7.27
N ALA A 103 10.96 -3.31 6.54
CA ALA A 103 11.22 -4.37 5.58
C ALA A 103 10.05 -4.50 4.59
N ILE A 104 10.36 -4.92 3.38
CA ILE A 104 9.39 -5.29 2.36
C ILE A 104 9.65 -6.76 1.98
N TYR A 105 8.57 -7.54 1.89
CA TYR A 105 8.65 -8.95 1.56
C TYR A 105 7.87 -9.27 0.30
N ALA A 106 8.40 -10.22 -0.48
CA ALA A 106 7.84 -10.70 -1.74
C ALA A 106 7.84 -12.23 -1.78
N PRO A 107 6.98 -12.88 -2.57
CA PRO A 107 6.96 -14.33 -2.66
C PRO A 107 8.18 -14.86 -3.41
N ASP A 108 8.74 -15.96 -2.90
CA ASP A 108 9.75 -16.72 -3.63
C ASP A 108 9.08 -17.76 -4.54
N ASN A 109 8.94 -17.42 -5.83
CA ASN A 109 8.36 -18.33 -6.81
C ASN A 109 9.34 -19.45 -7.25
N GLY A 110 10.60 -19.39 -6.84
CA GLY A 110 11.56 -20.49 -6.99
C GLY A 110 11.32 -21.63 -6.01
N SER A 111 10.55 -21.40 -4.93
CA SER A 111 10.19 -22.43 -3.97
C SER A 111 9.26 -23.49 -4.58
N GLY A 112 9.48 -24.77 -4.24
CA GLY A 112 8.59 -25.88 -4.61
C GLY A 112 7.29 -25.97 -3.79
N LEU A 113 7.10 -25.10 -2.78
CA LEU A 113 5.91 -25.10 -1.93
C LEU A 113 4.69 -24.57 -2.67
N GLU A 114 3.50 -25.09 -2.37
CA GLU A 114 2.23 -24.62 -2.92
C GLU A 114 2.03 -23.15 -2.60
N ILE A 115 2.00 -22.81 -1.31
CA ILE A 115 1.97 -21.41 -0.86
C ILE A 115 3.41 -20.90 -0.84
N LYS A 116 3.71 -19.94 -1.71
CA LYS A 116 5.06 -19.41 -1.84
C LYS A 116 5.49 -18.71 -0.54
N PRO A 117 6.66 -19.04 0.02
CA PRO A 117 7.19 -18.35 1.20
C PRO A 117 7.53 -16.90 0.84
N LEU A 118 7.54 -16.02 1.84
CA LEU A 118 8.00 -14.66 1.68
C LEU A 118 9.50 -14.56 1.90
N THR A 119 10.18 -13.79 1.07
CA THR A 119 11.60 -13.42 1.17
C THR A 119 11.73 -11.90 1.22
N ASN A 120 12.88 -11.36 1.58
CA ASN A 120 13.14 -9.94 1.51
C ASN A 120 13.07 -9.46 0.05
N ALA A 121 12.19 -8.48 -0.24
CA ALA A 121 11.95 -8.00 -1.57
C ALA A 121 13.15 -7.25 -2.17
N GLU A 122 13.91 -6.53 -1.35
CA GLU A 122 15.09 -5.76 -1.77
C GLU A 122 16.26 -6.66 -2.19
N GLN A 123 16.26 -7.91 -1.72
CA GLN A 123 17.24 -8.93 -2.08
C GLN A 123 16.73 -9.87 -3.17
N ALA A 124 15.44 -9.77 -3.53
CA ALA A 124 14.82 -10.63 -4.51
C ALA A 124 15.10 -10.16 -5.95
N PHE A 125 14.97 -11.10 -6.88
CA PHE A 125 15.07 -10.89 -8.31
C PHE A 125 13.68 -10.98 -8.93
N TYR A 126 13.34 -10.04 -9.81
CA TYR A 126 12.03 -9.97 -10.44
C TYR A 126 12.11 -10.28 -11.92
N VAL A 127 11.27 -11.18 -12.39
CA VAL A 127 11.03 -11.37 -13.81
C VAL A 127 9.91 -10.44 -14.25
N ILE A 128 10.23 -9.55 -15.18
CA ILE A 128 9.28 -8.62 -15.80
C ILE A 128 8.86 -9.17 -17.15
N GLY A 129 7.57 -9.39 -17.35
CA GLY A 129 7.05 -10.02 -18.57
C GLY A 129 7.15 -11.55 -18.56
N GLY A 130 7.38 -12.15 -19.74
CA GLY A 130 7.35 -13.60 -19.91
C GLY A 130 5.94 -14.19 -19.78
N ASP A 131 5.87 -15.51 -19.61
CA ASP A 131 4.60 -16.25 -19.55
C ASP A 131 3.99 -16.35 -18.14
N HIS A 132 4.43 -15.48 -17.22
CA HIS A 132 3.91 -15.42 -15.87
C HIS A 132 2.52 -14.80 -15.81
N LYS A 133 1.75 -15.16 -14.78
CA LYS A 133 0.41 -14.63 -14.55
C LYS A 133 0.46 -13.19 -14.02
N PRO A 134 -0.07 -12.20 -14.75
CA PRO A 134 -0.11 -10.82 -14.26
C PRO A 134 -1.17 -10.65 -13.17
N VAL A 135 -0.84 -9.84 -12.16
CA VAL A 135 -1.76 -9.50 -11.06
C VAL A 135 -1.80 -7.98 -10.89
N MET A 136 -2.98 -7.40 -11.06
CA MET A 136 -3.24 -5.95 -11.00
C MET A 136 -2.39 -5.11 -11.98
N SER A 137 -1.83 -5.74 -12.99
CA SER A 137 -0.94 -5.14 -13.99
C SER A 137 -1.14 -5.85 -15.32
N LYS A 138 -0.81 -5.20 -16.44
CA LYS A 138 -0.76 -5.86 -17.75
C LYS A 138 0.49 -6.73 -17.86
N THR A 139 1.60 -6.23 -17.37
CA THR A 139 2.90 -6.91 -17.42
C THR A 139 3.12 -7.67 -16.12
N PRO A 140 3.36 -8.99 -16.15
CA PRO A 140 3.73 -9.74 -14.96
C PRO A 140 4.99 -9.20 -14.29
N LYS A 141 5.03 -9.29 -12.95
CA LYS A 141 6.19 -8.95 -12.13
C LYS A 141 6.30 -10.03 -11.07
N THR A 142 7.14 -11.03 -11.33
CA THR A 142 7.24 -12.27 -10.53
C THR A 142 8.58 -12.31 -9.79
N SER A 143 8.55 -12.44 -8.49
CA SER A 143 9.75 -12.41 -7.64
C SER A 143 10.31 -13.80 -7.33
N PHE A 144 11.62 -13.87 -7.15
CA PHE A 144 12.39 -15.07 -6.83
C PHE A 144 13.46 -14.71 -5.80
N ALA A 145 13.71 -15.56 -4.82
CA ALA A 145 14.78 -15.34 -3.85
C ALA A 145 16.18 -15.48 -4.47
N ALA A 146 16.33 -16.36 -5.46
CA ALA A 146 17.60 -16.64 -6.11
C ALA A 146 17.63 -16.17 -7.57
N LYS A 147 18.71 -15.49 -7.98
CA LYS A 147 18.90 -15.04 -9.36
C LYS A 147 18.85 -16.17 -10.37
N VAL A 148 19.46 -17.30 -10.05
CA VAL A 148 19.47 -18.48 -10.92
C VAL A 148 18.05 -19.00 -11.20
N ALA A 149 17.15 -18.96 -10.21
CA ALA A 149 15.76 -19.34 -10.38
C ALA A 149 14.99 -18.32 -11.26
N ALA A 150 15.23 -17.03 -11.07
CA ALA A 150 14.67 -15.98 -11.90
C ALA A 150 15.12 -16.12 -13.37
N GLU A 151 16.41 -16.33 -13.62
CA GLU A 151 16.98 -16.53 -14.95
C GLU A 151 16.40 -17.78 -15.64
N ALA A 152 16.24 -18.88 -14.91
CA ALA A 152 15.63 -20.09 -15.44
C ALA A 152 14.14 -19.92 -15.79
N ALA A 153 13.42 -19.06 -15.06
CA ALA A 153 11.98 -18.84 -15.19
C ALA A 153 11.61 -17.67 -16.12
N LYS A 154 12.57 -16.86 -16.58
CA LYS A 154 12.27 -15.59 -17.26
C LYS A 154 11.58 -15.75 -18.62
N GLY A 155 11.80 -16.86 -19.34
CA GLY A 155 11.31 -17.02 -20.70
C GLY A 155 11.73 -15.84 -21.59
N THR A 156 10.75 -15.13 -22.15
CA THR A 156 10.95 -13.89 -22.93
C THR A 156 11.02 -12.62 -22.07
N GLY A 157 10.92 -12.76 -20.75
CA GLY A 157 10.98 -11.65 -19.79
C GLY A 157 12.41 -11.20 -19.47
N GLU A 158 12.51 -10.17 -18.66
CA GLU A 158 13.76 -9.58 -18.17
C GLU A 158 13.90 -9.80 -16.67
N VAL A 159 15.11 -10.15 -16.20
CA VAL A 159 15.43 -10.23 -14.76
C VAL A 159 15.97 -8.89 -14.29
N VAL A 160 15.32 -8.33 -13.28
CA VAL A 160 15.69 -7.04 -12.66
C VAL A 160 15.70 -7.15 -11.15
N ASP A 161 16.24 -6.14 -10.47
CA ASP A 161 16.15 -5.97 -9.02
C ASP A 161 14.78 -5.41 -8.57
N PHE A 162 14.61 -5.28 -7.27
CA PHE A 162 13.39 -4.74 -6.67
C PHE A 162 13.14 -3.28 -7.08
N ASP A 163 14.15 -2.43 -7.04
CA ASP A 163 14.02 -1.01 -7.33
C ASP A 163 13.53 -0.79 -8.76
N LYS A 164 14.09 -1.52 -9.72
CA LYS A 164 13.65 -1.47 -11.11
C LYS A 164 12.23 -2.00 -11.28
N ALA A 165 11.88 -3.11 -10.62
CA ALA A 165 10.54 -3.67 -10.66
C ALA A 165 9.50 -2.71 -10.06
N LEU A 166 9.83 -2.06 -8.94
CA LEU A 166 9.00 -1.04 -8.29
C LEU A 166 8.85 0.19 -9.20
N MET A 167 9.92 0.71 -9.77
CA MET A 167 9.89 1.81 -10.74
C MET A 167 8.96 1.49 -11.91
N LEU A 168 9.07 0.30 -12.50
CA LEU A 168 8.20 -0.15 -13.59
C LEU A 168 6.73 -0.25 -13.14
N SER A 169 6.46 -0.55 -11.86
CA SER A 169 5.10 -0.54 -11.32
C SER A 169 4.54 0.87 -11.22
N TYR A 170 5.33 1.85 -10.82
CA TYR A 170 4.92 3.26 -10.82
C TYR A 170 4.67 3.77 -12.25
N MET A 171 5.56 3.48 -13.18
CA MET A 171 5.43 3.91 -14.57
C MET A 171 4.18 3.35 -15.26
N SER A 172 3.80 2.10 -14.95
CA SER A 172 2.61 1.45 -15.53
C SER A 172 1.31 1.77 -14.80
N MET A 173 1.35 2.50 -13.67
CA MET A 173 0.21 2.70 -12.77
C MET A 173 -1.05 3.24 -13.45
N ALA A 174 -0.90 4.23 -14.35
CA ALA A 174 -2.02 4.84 -15.06
C ALA A 174 -2.73 3.83 -15.98
N ASP A 175 -1.96 3.09 -16.78
CA ASP A 175 -2.48 2.08 -17.72
C ASP A 175 -3.09 0.89 -16.99
N ASP A 176 -2.43 0.43 -15.93
CA ASP A 176 -2.91 -0.66 -15.10
C ASP A 176 -4.23 -0.27 -14.40
N THR A 177 -4.33 0.95 -13.88
CA THR A 177 -5.54 1.48 -13.25
C THR A 177 -6.69 1.55 -14.26
N LYS A 178 -6.45 2.04 -15.49
CA LYS A 178 -7.45 2.09 -16.55
C LYS A 178 -7.97 0.68 -16.88
N MET A 179 -7.06 -0.26 -17.11
CA MET A 179 -7.40 -1.67 -17.37
C MET A 179 -8.22 -2.29 -16.24
N ILE A 180 -7.83 -2.07 -14.97
CA ILE A 180 -8.54 -2.59 -13.80
C ILE A 180 -9.97 -2.05 -13.73
N ARG A 181 -10.16 -0.74 -13.96
CA ARG A 181 -11.49 -0.10 -13.99
C ARG A 181 -12.36 -0.71 -15.07
N MET A 182 -11.85 -0.88 -16.30
CA MET A 182 -12.58 -1.49 -17.40
C MET A 182 -13.03 -2.92 -17.07
N ARG A 183 -12.11 -3.78 -16.59
CA ARG A 183 -12.42 -5.16 -16.19
C ARG A 183 -13.43 -5.25 -15.04
N ARG A 184 -13.42 -4.30 -14.11
CA ARG A 184 -14.41 -4.24 -13.02
C ARG A 184 -15.78 -3.82 -13.53
N GLU A 185 -15.84 -2.89 -14.47
CA GLU A 185 -17.08 -2.47 -15.12
C GLU A 185 -17.71 -3.59 -15.93
N GLU A 186 -16.93 -4.28 -16.78
CA GLU A 186 -17.39 -5.46 -17.53
C GLU A 186 -17.98 -6.53 -16.61
N ARG A 187 -17.31 -6.84 -15.49
CA ARG A 187 -17.82 -7.79 -14.50
C ARG A 187 -19.13 -7.34 -13.87
N ARG A 188 -19.27 -6.05 -13.53
CA ARG A 188 -20.53 -5.50 -13.00
C ARG A 188 -21.67 -5.65 -14.01
N ARG A 189 -21.41 -5.30 -15.27
CA ARG A 189 -22.42 -5.46 -16.35
C ARG A 189 -22.81 -6.92 -16.53
N ALA A 190 -21.84 -7.85 -16.57
CA ALA A 190 -22.11 -9.27 -16.69
C ALA A 190 -22.92 -9.86 -15.53
N MET A 191 -22.76 -9.33 -14.31
CA MET A 191 -23.56 -9.76 -13.15
C MET A 191 -25.01 -9.24 -13.22
N GLN A 192 -25.21 -8.01 -13.71
CA GLN A 192 -26.56 -7.45 -13.91
C GLN A 192 -27.37 -8.24 -14.94
N HIS A 193 -26.74 -8.71 -16.02
CA HIS A 193 -27.41 -9.53 -17.04
C HIS A 193 -27.71 -10.97 -16.62
N LYS A 194 -27.10 -11.48 -15.56
CA LYS A 194 -27.39 -12.83 -15.00
C LYS A 194 -28.50 -12.84 -13.95
N GLY A 195 -28.95 -11.67 -13.51
CA GLY A 195 -30.01 -11.51 -12.50
C GLY A 195 -31.40 -11.26 -13.08
N HIS A 196 -31.54 -11.33 -14.39
CA HIS A 196 -32.79 -11.35 -15.16
C HIS A 196 -32.91 -12.69 -15.91
#